data_35515e996d107e8629c5b146c16d0136
#
_entry.id   35515e996d107e8629c5b146c16d0136
#
_cell.length_a   1.000
_cell.length_b   1.000
_cell.length_c   1.000
_cell.angle_alpha   90.00
_cell.angle_beta   90.00
_cell.angle_gamma   90.00
#
_symmetry.space_group_name_H-M   'P 1'
#
loop_
_entity.id
_entity.type
_entity.pdbx_description
1 polymer ?
#
loop_
_entity_poly.entity_id
_entity_poly.type
_entity_poly.pdbx_seq_one_letter_code
_entity_poly.pdbx_strand_id
1 'polypeptide(L)'
;MNDNLLIKLDLERSKLSFPSYIAVEGPIGVGKTTLAKRLAKSFNYDVLLEEPETNPFLERFYRDRRTHALPVQLHFLFQRIQKLQNLRQGDIFQQVQISDFLIDKDPLFARVTLDEDEYRLYQTVYEKIITDLPRPDLVIYLQAPTATLFERLQRRGNEIEKPVDESYLQQLNDAYTQFFYHYDDTPLLI
;
A
#
# COMPACT_ATOMS: atom_id res chain seq x y z
N MET A 1 -41.24 -12.64 19.31
CA MET A 1 -40.51 -11.62 20.13
C MET A 1 -39.11 -11.30 19.55
N ASN A 2 -38.88 -11.41 18.23
CA ASN A 2 -37.55 -11.19 17.64
C ASN A 2 -37.50 -10.26 16.41
N ASP A 3 -38.66 -9.88 15.84
CA ASP A 3 -38.66 -9.07 14.61
C ASP A 3 -38.20 -7.61 14.84
N ASN A 4 -38.50 -7.05 16.02
CA ASN A 4 -38.06 -5.70 16.35
C ASN A 4 -36.56 -5.55 16.57
N LEU A 5 -35.86 -6.63 16.96
CA LEU A 5 -34.42 -6.61 17.17
C LEU A 5 -33.66 -6.67 15.82
N LEU A 6 -34.17 -7.48 14.88
CA LEU A 6 -33.61 -7.57 13.52
C LEU A 6 -33.80 -6.28 12.74
N ILE A 7 -34.98 -5.66 12.80
CA ILE A 7 -35.26 -4.36 12.17
C ILE A 7 -34.38 -3.26 12.78
N LYS A 8 -34.14 -3.28 14.09
CA LYS A 8 -33.27 -2.31 14.76
C LYS A 8 -31.80 -2.47 14.37
N LEU A 9 -31.32 -3.72 14.21
CA LEU A 9 -29.98 -4.05 13.72
C LEU A 9 -29.80 -3.67 12.25
N ASP A 10 -30.82 -3.82 11.40
CA ASP A 10 -30.78 -3.39 10.01
C ASP A 10 -30.82 -1.84 9.86
N LEU A 11 -31.57 -1.16 10.72
CA LEU A 11 -31.60 0.30 10.77
C LEU A 11 -30.28 0.90 11.31
N GLU A 12 -29.61 0.23 12.23
CA GLU A 12 -28.28 0.64 12.69
C GLU A 12 -27.20 0.32 11.65
N ARG A 13 -27.30 -0.79 10.92
CA ARG A 13 -26.44 -1.10 9.76
C ARG A 13 -26.58 -0.08 8.64
N SER A 14 -27.78 0.42 8.37
CA SER A 14 -28.02 1.46 7.35
C SER A 14 -27.46 2.83 7.72
N LYS A 15 -27.10 3.06 9.00
CA LYS A 15 -26.43 4.27 9.49
C LYS A 15 -24.91 4.16 9.54
N LEU A 16 -24.36 2.96 9.42
CA LEU A 16 -22.92 2.75 9.28
C LEU A 16 -22.56 2.96 7.82
N SER A 17 -21.95 4.09 7.50
CA SER A 17 -21.29 4.27 6.21
C SER A 17 -20.12 3.29 6.15
N PHE A 18 -20.25 2.22 5.35
CA PHE A 18 -19.14 1.32 5.08
C PHE A 18 -18.05 2.08 4.30
N PRO A 19 -16.77 1.82 4.58
CA PRO A 19 -15.69 2.44 3.81
C PRO A 19 -15.84 2.08 2.33
N SER A 20 -15.73 3.08 1.46
CA SER A 20 -15.78 2.91 0.01
C SER A 20 -14.40 2.61 -0.59
N TYR A 21 -13.34 2.99 0.11
CA TYR A 21 -11.98 2.69 -0.25
C TYR A 21 -11.17 2.26 0.98
N ILE A 22 -10.57 1.07 0.93
CA ILE A 22 -9.74 0.49 1.99
C ILE A 22 -8.33 0.27 1.44
N ALA A 23 -7.31 0.76 2.14
CA ALA A 23 -5.92 0.47 1.81
C ALA A 23 -5.31 -0.54 2.79
N VAL A 24 -4.73 -1.61 2.26
CA VAL A 24 -3.93 -2.57 3.04
C VAL A 24 -2.46 -2.24 2.84
N GLU A 25 -1.76 -1.89 3.91
CA GLU A 25 -0.37 -1.46 3.83
C GLU A 25 0.54 -2.20 4.82
N GLY A 26 1.85 -2.15 4.60
CA GLY A 26 2.89 -2.77 5.43
C GLY A 26 4.14 -3.17 4.64
N PRO A 27 5.20 -3.66 5.29
CA PRO A 27 6.47 -3.96 4.66
C PRO A 27 6.41 -5.08 3.62
N ILE A 28 7.47 -5.20 2.82
CA ILE A 28 7.61 -6.26 1.82
C ILE A 28 7.51 -7.63 2.50
N GLY A 29 6.74 -8.54 1.92
CA GLY A 29 6.58 -9.91 2.46
C GLY A 29 5.53 -10.05 3.57
N VAL A 30 4.91 -8.97 4.06
CA VAL A 30 3.94 -9.04 5.18
C VAL A 30 2.62 -9.72 4.81
N GLY A 31 2.21 -9.70 3.52
CA GLY A 31 1.00 -10.35 3.03
C GLY A 31 -0.11 -9.43 2.56
N LYS A 32 0.18 -8.16 2.25
CA LYS A 32 -0.78 -7.15 1.77
C LYS A 32 -1.72 -7.66 0.68
N THR A 33 -1.15 -8.09 -0.44
CA THR A 33 -1.90 -8.56 -1.61
C THR A 33 -2.80 -9.76 -1.29
N THR A 34 -2.32 -10.65 -0.41
CA THR A 34 -3.11 -11.82 0.02
C THR A 34 -4.33 -11.39 0.83
N LEU A 35 -4.14 -10.45 1.76
CA LEU A 35 -5.25 -9.93 2.58
C LEU A 35 -6.22 -9.13 1.72
N ALA A 36 -5.74 -8.21 0.88
CA ALA A 36 -6.58 -7.42 -0.01
C ALA A 36 -7.48 -8.29 -0.89
N LYS A 37 -6.91 -9.32 -1.54
CA LYS A 37 -7.67 -10.28 -2.35
C LYS A 37 -8.70 -11.08 -1.54
N ARG A 38 -8.37 -11.48 -0.30
CA ARG A 38 -9.30 -12.22 0.58
C ARG A 38 -10.46 -11.36 1.02
N LEU A 39 -10.19 -10.11 1.45
CA LEU A 39 -11.23 -9.16 1.83
C LEU A 39 -12.16 -8.86 0.65
N ALA A 40 -11.60 -8.56 -0.52
CA ALA A 40 -12.37 -8.29 -1.72
C ALA A 40 -13.30 -9.47 -2.07
N LYS A 41 -12.77 -10.69 -2.04
CA LYS A 41 -13.59 -11.90 -2.27
C LYS A 41 -14.69 -12.08 -1.22
N SER A 42 -14.39 -11.82 0.07
CA SER A 42 -15.35 -12.01 1.16
C SER A 42 -16.49 -11.01 1.13
N PHE A 43 -16.24 -9.79 0.67
CA PHE A 43 -17.22 -8.69 0.65
C PHE A 43 -17.74 -8.36 -0.74
N ASN A 44 -17.30 -9.09 -1.77
CA ASN A 44 -17.60 -8.81 -3.19
C ASN A 44 -17.17 -7.39 -3.59
N TYR A 45 -15.94 -7.02 -3.27
CA TYR A 45 -15.30 -5.75 -3.58
C TYR A 45 -14.27 -5.92 -4.69
N ASP A 46 -13.92 -4.83 -5.37
CA ASP A 46 -12.85 -4.81 -6.36
C ASP A 46 -11.48 -4.63 -5.70
N VAL A 47 -10.43 -5.12 -6.35
CA VAL A 47 -9.04 -4.94 -5.90
C VAL A 47 -8.25 -4.03 -6.81
N LEU A 48 -7.45 -3.17 -6.21
CA LEU A 48 -6.47 -2.31 -6.87
C LEU A 48 -5.08 -2.74 -6.42
N LEU A 49 -4.35 -3.47 -7.27
CA LEU A 49 -3.05 -4.06 -6.92
C LEU A 49 -1.89 -3.24 -7.43
N GLU A 50 -0.79 -3.24 -6.69
CA GLU A 50 0.44 -2.52 -7.03
C GLU A 50 1.15 -3.11 -8.26
N GLU A 51 1.21 -4.45 -8.37
CA GLU A 51 1.85 -5.18 -9.49
C GLU A 51 3.32 -4.83 -9.69
N PRO A 52 4.17 -5.07 -8.68
CA PRO A 52 5.58 -4.66 -8.69
C PRO A 52 6.38 -5.29 -9.84
N GLU A 53 5.97 -6.45 -10.33
CA GLU A 53 6.57 -7.15 -11.47
C GLU A 53 6.50 -6.37 -12.78
N THR A 54 5.62 -5.38 -12.89
CA THR A 54 5.52 -4.52 -14.07
C THR A 54 6.53 -3.39 -14.09
N ASN A 55 7.26 -3.17 -12.96
CA ASN A 55 8.29 -2.15 -12.87
C ASN A 55 9.60 -2.64 -13.55
N PRO A 56 9.99 -2.08 -14.71
CA PRO A 56 11.14 -2.56 -15.48
C PRO A 56 12.50 -2.28 -14.79
N PHE A 57 12.52 -1.47 -13.74
CA PHE A 57 13.72 -1.11 -12.99
C PHE A 57 13.91 -1.97 -11.74
N LEU A 58 12.89 -2.71 -11.28
CA LEU A 58 12.88 -3.36 -9.97
C LEU A 58 13.98 -4.40 -9.82
N GLU A 59 14.21 -5.24 -10.83
CA GLU A 59 15.26 -6.25 -10.80
C GLU A 59 16.66 -5.62 -10.68
N ARG A 60 16.91 -4.55 -11.45
CA ARG A 60 18.18 -3.82 -11.40
C ARG A 60 18.35 -3.12 -10.05
N PHE A 61 17.30 -2.55 -9.51
CA PHE A 61 17.32 -1.93 -8.19
C PHE A 61 17.72 -2.90 -7.09
N TYR A 62 17.18 -4.09 -7.05
CA TYR A 62 17.56 -5.05 -6.02
C TYR A 62 19.02 -5.53 -6.14
N ARG A 63 19.60 -5.52 -7.35
CA ARG A 63 21.02 -5.84 -7.59
C ARG A 63 21.94 -4.66 -7.26
N ASP A 64 21.56 -3.46 -7.59
CA ASP A 64 22.29 -2.21 -7.35
C ASP A 64 21.31 -1.10 -6.98
N ARG A 65 20.99 -1.02 -5.68
CA ARG A 65 20.00 -0.07 -5.16
C ARG A 65 20.39 1.36 -5.41
N ARG A 66 21.68 1.69 -5.24
CA ARG A 66 22.17 3.07 -5.36
C ARG A 66 21.97 3.66 -6.75
N THR A 67 22.28 2.89 -7.78
CA THR A 67 22.18 3.37 -9.17
C THR A 67 20.77 3.40 -9.70
N HIS A 68 19.88 2.58 -9.17
CA HIS A 68 18.54 2.39 -9.72
C HIS A 68 17.39 2.82 -8.80
N ALA A 69 17.68 3.46 -7.66
CA ALA A 69 16.67 3.85 -6.69
C ALA A 69 15.68 4.87 -7.25
N LEU A 70 16.16 5.97 -7.83
CA LEU A 70 15.27 7.03 -8.34
C LEU A 70 14.37 6.54 -9.49
N PRO A 71 14.86 5.84 -10.54
CA PRO A 71 13.98 5.29 -11.59
C PRO A 71 12.91 4.35 -11.07
N VAL A 72 13.24 3.44 -10.14
CA VAL A 72 12.26 2.51 -9.58
C VAL A 72 11.21 3.24 -8.78
N GLN A 73 11.63 4.23 -7.98
CA GLN A 73 10.73 4.99 -7.12
C GLN A 73 9.76 5.86 -7.94
N LEU A 74 10.25 6.56 -8.96
CA LEU A 74 9.40 7.35 -9.85
C LEU A 74 8.41 6.47 -10.63
N HIS A 75 8.83 5.29 -11.08
CA HIS A 75 7.93 4.37 -11.77
C HIS A 75 6.78 3.93 -10.85
N PHE A 76 7.06 3.54 -9.61
CA PHE A 76 6.02 3.19 -8.65
C PHE A 76 5.09 4.36 -8.35
N LEU A 77 5.64 5.56 -8.15
CA LEU A 77 4.87 6.76 -7.90
C LEU A 77 3.86 7.03 -9.03
N PHE A 78 4.32 7.06 -10.28
CA PHE A 78 3.45 7.29 -11.45
C PHE A 78 2.41 6.19 -11.61
N GLN A 79 2.79 4.92 -11.44
CA GLN A 79 1.88 3.79 -11.53
C GLN A 79 0.75 3.87 -10.48
N ARG A 80 1.09 4.17 -9.22
CA ARG A 80 0.10 4.33 -8.14
C ARG A 80 -0.85 5.49 -8.42
N ILE A 81 -0.31 6.64 -8.85
CA ILE A 81 -1.13 7.81 -9.19
C ILE A 81 -2.09 7.48 -10.33
N GLN A 82 -1.63 6.86 -11.40
CA GLN A 82 -2.49 6.46 -12.52
C GLN A 82 -3.62 5.53 -12.06
N LYS A 83 -3.32 4.55 -11.21
CA LYS A 83 -4.32 3.64 -10.64
C LYS A 83 -5.36 4.38 -9.79
N LEU A 84 -4.92 5.31 -8.94
CA LEU A 84 -5.82 6.11 -8.10
C LEU A 84 -6.65 7.12 -8.91
N GLN A 85 -6.10 7.72 -9.96
CA GLN A 85 -6.84 8.60 -10.86
C GLN A 85 -7.94 7.83 -11.60
N ASN A 86 -7.68 6.61 -12.04
CA ASN A 86 -8.68 5.74 -12.66
C ASN A 86 -9.80 5.39 -11.69
N LEU A 87 -9.48 5.19 -10.41
CA LEU A 87 -10.46 4.96 -9.36
C LEU A 87 -11.41 6.15 -9.20
N ARG A 88 -10.92 7.38 -9.32
CA ARG A 88 -11.73 8.61 -9.24
C ARG A 88 -12.66 8.81 -10.44
N GLN A 89 -12.26 8.34 -11.63
CA GLN A 89 -13.02 8.52 -12.88
C GLN A 89 -14.13 7.48 -13.06
N GLY A 90 -14.19 6.48 -12.21
CA GLY A 90 -15.17 5.41 -12.30
C GLY A 90 -16.58 5.88 -11.95
N ASP A 91 -17.55 5.06 -12.37
CA ASP A 91 -19.00 5.35 -12.34
C ASP A 91 -19.52 5.50 -10.90
N ILE A 92 -20.62 6.28 -10.74
CA ILE A 92 -21.31 6.59 -9.46
C ILE A 92 -21.80 5.32 -8.71
N PHE A 93 -21.78 4.17 -9.40
CA PHE A 93 -22.14 2.85 -8.88
C PHE A 93 -20.94 2.00 -8.46
N GLN A 94 -19.75 2.63 -8.23
CA GLN A 94 -18.56 1.85 -7.93
C GLN A 94 -18.71 1.02 -6.65
N GLN A 95 -18.36 -0.25 -6.82
CA GLN A 95 -18.14 -1.18 -5.72
C GLN A 95 -17.00 -0.67 -4.83
N VAL A 96 -17.03 -1.02 -3.57
CA VAL A 96 -15.94 -0.73 -2.63
C VAL A 96 -14.62 -1.26 -3.18
N GLN A 97 -13.58 -0.43 -3.09
CA GLN A 97 -12.24 -0.76 -3.59
C GLN A 97 -11.31 -1.14 -2.44
N ILE A 98 -10.49 -2.15 -2.65
CA ILE A 98 -9.42 -2.50 -1.72
C ILE A 98 -8.09 -2.45 -2.45
N SER A 99 -7.18 -1.56 -2.03
CA SER A 99 -5.81 -1.53 -2.55
C SER A 99 -4.85 -2.33 -1.66
N ASP A 100 -3.77 -2.86 -2.25
CA ASP A 100 -2.63 -3.42 -1.51
C ASP A 100 -1.46 -2.44 -1.41
N PHE A 101 -1.77 -1.15 -1.52
CA PHE A 101 -0.83 -0.05 -1.34
C PHE A 101 -1.53 1.20 -0.79
N LEU A 102 -0.77 2.04 -0.09
CA LEU A 102 -1.14 3.38 0.34
C LEU A 102 -0.20 4.38 -0.35
N ILE A 103 -0.73 5.45 -0.97
CA ILE A 103 0.12 6.43 -1.68
C ILE A 103 1.04 7.17 -0.71
N ASP A 104 0.59 7.44 0.52
CA ASP A 104 1.34 8.17 1.54
C ASP A 104 2.62 7.46 1.98
N LYS A 105 2.76 6.14 1.70
CA LYS A 105 4.01 5.39 1.93
C LYS A 105 5.11 5.71 0.92
N ASP A 106 4.77 6.28 -0.24
CA ASP A 106 5.73 6.49 -1.32
C ASP A 106 6.96 7.31 -0.88
N PRO A 107 6.82 8.45 -0.17
CA PRO A 107 7.93 9.19 0.39
C PRO A 107 8.78 8.39 1.41
N LEU A 108 8.18 7.42 2.12
CA LEU A 108 8.90 6.56 3.06
C LEU A 108 9.95 5.72 2.32
N PHE A 109 9.55 5.03 1.24
CA PHE A 109 10.49 4.26 0.42
C PHE A 109 11.56 5.14 -0.23
N ALA A 110 11.15 6.32 -0.76
CA ALA A 110 12.07 7.29 -1.30
C ALA A 110 13.14 7.71 -0.27
N ARG A 111 12.73 7.99 0.98
CA ARG A 111 13.66 8.40 2.06
C ARG A 111 14.65 7.31 2.45
N VAL A 112 14.25 6.05 2.39
CA VAL A 112 15.13 4.90 2.72
C VAL A 112 16.12 4.60 1.59
N THR A 113 15.75 4.86 0.33
CA THR A 113 16.49 4.36 -0.84
C THR A 113 17.27 5.40 -1.62
N LEU A 114 16.81 6.66 -1.62
CA LEU A 114 17.42 7.74 -2.39
C LEU A 114 18.51 8.46 -1.59
N ASP A 115 19.51 8.98 -2.28
CA ASP A 115 20.41 9.96 -1.68
C ASP A 115 19.72 11.33 -1.51
N GLU A 116 20.39 12.28 -0.89
CA GLU A 116 19.77 13.57 -0.52
C GLU A 116 19.36 14.41 -1.75
N ASP A 117 20.14 14.39 -2.82
CA ASP A 117 19.83 15.17 -4.04
C ASP A 117 18.71 14.50 -4.85
N GLU A 118 18.74 13.18 -4.97
CA GLU A 118 17.66 12.39 -5.57
C GLU A 118 16.36 12.55 -4.78
N TYR A 119 16.43 12.54 -3.44
CA TYR A 119 15.25 12.71 -2.59
C TYR A 119 14.60 14.07 -2.76
N ARG A 120 15.39 15.16 -2.85
CA ARG A 120 14.86 16.51 -3.13
C ARG A 120 14.19 16.59 -4.49
N LEU A 121 14.79 15.97 -5.51
CA LEU A 121 14.18 15.90 -6.83
C LEU A 121 12.86 15.12 -6.79
N TYR A 122 12.86 13.96 -6.13
CA TYR A 122 11.68 13.15 -5.91
C TYR A 122 10.57 13.95 -5.20
N GLN A 123 10.88 14.65 -4.11
CA GLN A 123 9.90 15.49 -3.39
C GLN A 123 9.28 16.55 -4.29
N THR A 124 10.10 17.23 -5.12
CA THR A 124 9.63 18.23 -6.07
C THR A 124 8.62 17.64 -7.07
N VAL A 125 8.84 16.41 -7.52
CA VAL A 125 7.91 15.70 -8.40
C VAL A 125 6.65 15.30 -7.63
N TYR A 126 6.82 14.66 -6.46
CA TYR A 126 5.74 14.16 -5.62
C TYR A 126 4.72 15.25 -5.29
N GLU A 127 5.17 16.39 -4.78
CA GLU A 127 4.32 17.54 -4.41
C GLU A 127 3.47 18.07 -5.55
N LYS A 128 4.00 18.02 -6.79
CA LYS A 128 3.29 18.51 -7.98
C LYS A 128 2.22 17.57 -8.50
N ILE A 129 2.37 16.26 -8.26
CA ILE A 129 1.52 15.26 -8.92
C ILE A 129 0.54 14.56 -7.97
N ILE A 130 0.73 14.69 -6.64
CA ILE A 130 -0.13 14.02 -5.64
C ILE A 130 -1.50 14.70 -5.46
N THR A 131 -1.72 15.83 -6.11
CA THR A 131 -2.94 16.61 -5.95
C THR A 131 -4.20 15.83 -6.38
N ASP A 132 -5.28 15.98 -5.59
CA ASP A 132 -6.61 15.46 -5.92
C ASP A 132 -6.73 13.92 -6.01
N LEU A 133 -5.89 13.16 -5.33
CA LEU A 133 -6.03 11.71 -5.26
C LEU A 133 -7.07 11.28 -4.22
N PRO A 134 -7.82 10.19 -4.47
CA PRO A 134 -8.75 9.64 -3.48
C PRO A 134 -7.97 9.14 -2.25
N ARG A 135 -8.51 9.45 -1.06
CA ARG A 135 -7.98 8.96 0.21
C ARG A 135 -8.77 7.74 0.66
N PRO A 136 -8.14 6.76 1.30
CA PRO A 136 -8.86 5.64 1.88
C PRO A 136 -9.73 6.10 3.07
N ASP A 137 -10.86 5.43 3.25
CA ASP A 137 -11.72 5.61 4.45
C ASP A 137 -11.21 4.78 5.63
N LEU A 138 -10.40 3.76 5.35
CA LEU A 138 -9.75 2.88 6.34
C LEU A 138 -8.40 2.42 5.82
N VAL A 139 -7.39 2.48 6.67
CA VAL A 139 -6.08 1.86 6.43
C VAL A 139 -5.93 0.64 7.34
N ILE A 140 -5.51 -0.50 6.76
CA ILE A 140 -5.15 -1.71 7.50
C ILE A 140 -3.64 -1.86 7.41
N TYR A 141 -2.94 -1.62 8.51
CA TYR A 141 -1.49 -1.77 8.60
C TYR A 141 -1.10 -3.15 9.10
N LEU A 142 -0.40 -3.91 8.26
CA LEU A 142 0.13 -5.22 8.61
C LEU A 142 1.56 -5.12 9.13
N GLN A 143 1.83 -5.77 10.24
CA GLN A 143 3.16 -5.86 10.86
C GLN A 143 3.65 -7.31 10.93
N ALA A 144 4.96 -7.50 10.83
CA ALA A 144 5.64 -8.73 11.17
C ALA A 144 7.11 -8.45 11.54
N PRO A 145 7.73 -9.29 12.38
CA PRO A 145 9.17 -9.22 12.64
C PRO A 145 9.97 -9.36 11.34
N THR A 146 11.11 -8.65 11.23
CA THR A 146 11.95 -8.66 10.01
C THR A 146 12.40 -10.07 9.63
N ALA A 147 12.77 -10.92 10.59
CA ALA A 147 13.11 -12.31 10.33
C ALA A 147 11.97 -13.08 9.66
N THR A 148 10.73 -12.85 10.09
CA THR A 148 9.54 -13.46 9.46
C THR A 148 9.32 -12.96 8.03
N LEU A 149 9.53 -11.67 7.78
CA LEU A 149 9.44 -11.09 6.44
C LEU A 149 10.49 -11.71 5.51
N PHE A 150 11.74 -11.80 5.98
CA PHE A 150 12.84 -12.39 5.23
C PHE A 150 12.58 -13.87 4.90
N GLU A 151 12.18 -14.67 5.89
CA GLU A 151 11.80 -16.07 5.68
C GLU A 151 10.68 -16.23 4.63
N ARG A 152 9.65 -15.37 4.67
CA ARG A 152 8.55 -15.38 3.70
C ARG A 152 9.03 -15.03 2.29
N LEU A 153 9.95 -14.06 2.13
CA LEU A 153 10.56 -13.73 0.84
C LEU A 153 11.34 -14.93 0.29
N GLN A 154 12.21 -15.52 1.10
CA GLN A 154 12.98 -16.70 0.70
C GLN A 154 12.07 -17.86 0.27
N ARG A 155 11.02 -18.13 1.02
CA ARG A 155 10.05 -19.20 0.72
C ARG A 155 9.25 -18.92 -0.56
N ARG A 156 8.95 -17.63 -0.87
CA ARG A 156 8.27 -17.24 -2.11
C ARG A 156 9.09 -17.60 -3.34
N GLY A 157 10.41 -17.53 -3.24
CA GLY A 157 11.33 -17.93 -4.31
C GLY A 157 11.27 -17.05 -5.55
N ASN A 158 10.84 -15.79 -5.43
CA ASN A 158 10.82 -14.84 -6.54
C ASN A 158 12.26 -14.45 -6.88
N GLU A 159 12.70 -14.75 -8.10
CA GLU A 159 14.06 -14.46 -8.59
C GLU A 159 14.45 -12.99 -8.47
N ILE A 160 13.49 -12.08 -8.70
CA ILE A 160 13.70 -10.62 -8.62
C ILE A 160 14.01 -10.20 -7.18
N GLU A 161 13.41 -10.86 -6.18
CA GLU A 161 13.54 -10.54 -4.75
C GLU A 161 14.75 -11.22 -4.08
N LYS A 162 15.40 -12.16 -4.73
CA LYS A 162 16.58 -12.88 -4.16
C LYS A 162 17.70 -11.97 -3.63
N PRO A 163 18.02 -10.81 -4.26
CA PRO A 163 19.05 -9.92 -3.75
C PRO A 163 18.61 -9.07 -2.53
N VAL A 164 17.35 -9.18 -2.11
CA VAL A 164 16.85 -8.47 -0.92
C VAL A 164 17.47 -9.07 0.33
N ASP A 165 18.23 -8.26 1.07
CA ASP A 165 18.85 -8.66 2.33
C ASP A 165 18.03 -8.25 3.54
N GLU A 166 18.33 -8.87 4.68
CA GLU A 166 17.62 -8.63 5.94
C GLU A 166 17.83 -7.19 6.46
N SER A 167 19.01 -6.60 6.21
CA SER A 167 19.31 -5.22 6.63
C SER A 167 18.39 -4.22 5.95
N TYR A 168 18.15 -4.38 4.65
CA TYR A 168 17.22 -3.53 3.91
C TYR A 168 15.78 -3.70 4.40
N LEU A 169 15.36 -4.94 4.66
CA LEU A 169 14.04 -5.20 5.23
C LEU A 169 13.88 -4.59 6.61
N GLN A 170 14.95 -4.61 7.43
CA GLN A 170 14.94 -3.98 8.76
C GLN A 170 14.75 -2.46 8.63
N GLN A 171 15.52 -1.80 7.76
CA GLN A 171 15.39 -0.36 7.54
C GLN A 171 13.97 0.02 7.09
N LEU A 172 13.38 -0.74 6.17
CA LEU A 172 12.00 -0.52 5.76
C LEU A 172 11.02 -0.75 6.90
N ASN A 173 11.18 -1.83 7.66
CA ASN A 173 10.28 -2.16 8.77
C ASN A 173 10.29 -1.08 9.86
N ASP A 174 11.47 -0.55 10.17
CA ASP A 174 11.63 0.56 11.11
C ASP A 174 10.97 1.84 10.59
N ALA A 175 11.18 2.15 9.31
CA ALA A 175 10.54 3.30 8.65
C ALA A 175 9.02 3.19 8.63
N TYR A 176 8.47 2.00 8.36
CA TYR A 176 7.03 1.73 8.45
C TYR A 176 6.51 1.94 9.88
N THR A 177 7.21 1.42 10.88
CA THR A 177 6.84 1.58 12.29
C THR A 177 6.79 3.05 12.67
N GLN A 178 7.81 3.82 12.28
CA GLN A 178 7.86 5.25 12.55
C GLN A 178 6.75 6.02 11.81
N PHE A 179 6.49 5.70 10.55
CA PHE A 179 5.44 6.33 9.75
C PHE A 179 4.07 6.12 10.40
N PHE A 180 3.70 4.87 10.70
CA PHE A 180 2.38 4.56 11.26
C PHE A 180 2.22 4.95 12.72
N TYR A 181 3.30 5.15 13.46
CA TYR A 181 3.23 5.70 14.81
C TYR A 181 2.69 7.14 14.84
N HIS A 182 2.94 7.92 13.77
CA HIS A 182 2.48 9.30 13.65
C HIS A 182 1.30 9.46 12.67
N TYR A 183 0.78 8.36 12.12
CA TYR A 183 -0.27 8.40 11.12
C TYR A 183 -1.64 8.67 11.74
N ASP A 184 -2.26 9.80 11.36
CA ASP A 184 -3.57 10.24 11.86
C ASP A 184 -4.51 10.74 10.74
N ASP A 185 -4.09 10.65 9.47
CA ASP A 185 -4.86 11.13 8.33
C ASP A 185 -6.16 10.35 8.07
N THR A 186 -6.19 9.06 8.43
CA THR A 186 -7.29 8.14 8.16
C THR A 186 -7.41 7.14 9.31
N PRO A 187 -8.63 6.65 9.64
CA PRO A 187 -8.81 5.56 10.60
C PRO A 187 -7.86 4.40 10.31
N LEU A 188 -7.12 3.94 11.33
CA LEU A 188 -6.06 2.94 11.22
C LEU A 188 -6.41 1.71 12.04
N LEU A 189 -6.35 0.53 11.40
CA LEU A 189 -6.41 -0.78 12.04
C LEU A 189 -5.01 -1.42 11.95
N ILE A 190 -4.47 -1.91 13.07
CA ILE A 190 -3.17 -2.60 13.14
C ILE A 190 -3.38 -4.07 13.51
#